data_0d2fd1f0b04d4d202c75949c7345dfcd
#
_entry.id   0d2fd1f0b04d4d202c75949c7345dfcd
#
_cell.length_a   1.000
_cell.length_b   1.000
_cell.length_c   1.000
_cell.angle_alpha   90.00
_cell.angle_beta   90.00
_cell.angle_gamma   90.00
#
_symmetry.space_group_name_H-M   'P 1'
#
loop_
_entity.id
_entity.type
_entity.pdbx_description
1 polymer ?
#
loop_
_entity_poly.entity_id
_entity_poly.type
_entity_poly.pdbx_seq_one_letter_code
_entity_poly.pdbx_strand_id
1 'polypeptide(L)'
;MRNLKRALSLALAAIMLIGMMVVSASATGLDDFSDKDKVVNKDAVSMLTTLGVINGKEDGSYFDPTGNVTRAEMAKMIATVLNQGADVDGLYVGMNTGLTDVKGHWAESYINYCYSLGIIAGRGNGKFDPAATVTGNEAAKMLLVAAGYDAQLEGLTGNDWAIKTASLASTLGIFDNLSVATSDPLTRDNAALLIYNALDIEMIQKYENGYAIAFTDHRTLLSAKYGVYKIEGVVVSNEEAALNNTDSDFASAKGKTTMENVKVYASTTSNTTTGEYEEVKGQVVFNVSTTADMLGKTVTMYAKKTTVLSNSTVLGVYLDDASNVVKTTADTQDTMKDFLKGTGLSTDKDTAYYVNYGVMDSEADATEALGFDAKTGRFTNVNGKTNAYGVEMTAIDNDGDGIVEYVLYLQETLTQVIAKSDSKETTTLNAFNKNKAIDNENIVTDANLSEGDLVLVASYGGKYHVSTPNVVTGQMESYSSSKTKEQTITVGGTEYHPSYIQYKACLLYTSPSPRD
;
A
#
# COMPACT_ATOMS: atom_id res chain seq x y z
N MET A 1 47.97 4.26 19.70
CA MET A 1 46.59 4.73 19.77
C MET A 1 46.20 5.69 18.60
N ARG A 2 47.06 6.66 18.21
CA ARG A 2 46.71 7.63 17.12
C ARG A 2 46.65 7.00 15.72
N ASN A 3 47.45 5.95 15.45
CA ASN A 3 47.46 5.24 14.17
C ASN A 3 46.31 4.23 14.04
N LEU A 4 45.85 3.65 15.17
CA LEU A 4 44.67 2.77 15.19
C LEU A 4 43.37 3.51 14.91
N LYS A 5 43.23 4.74 15.46
CA LYS A 5 42.07 5.59 15.18
C LYS A 5 42.03 6.07 13.72
N ARG A 6 43.20 6.30 13.09
CA ARG A 6 43.29 6.64 11.66
C ARG A 6 42.99 5.44 10.75
N ALA A 7 43.44 4.25 11.12
CA ALA A 7 43.14 3.02 10.40
C ALA A 7 41.62 2.69 10.50
N LEU A 8 41.03 2.88 11.68
CA LEU A 8 39.59 2.68 11.88
C LEU A 8 38.74 3.69 11.09
N SER A 9 39.14 4.97 11.05
CA SER A 9 38.45 5.99 10.28
C SER A 9 38.57 5.81 8.76
N LEU A 10 39.72 5.29 8.29
CA LEU A 10 39.93 4.95 6.87
C LEU A 10 39.14 3.70 6.47
N ALA A 11 39.06 2.70 7.36
CA ALA A 11 38.21 1.51 7.13
C ALA A 11 36.72 1.87 7.11
N LEU A 12 36.29 2.76 8.01
CA LEU A 12 34.90 3.26 8.01
C LEU A 12 34.58 4.08 6.74
N ALA A 13 35.53 4.91 6.28
CA ALA A 13 35.36 5.69 5.03
C ALA A 13 35.38 4.79 3.77
N ALA A 14 36.19 3.72 3.77
CA ALA A 14 36.21 2.74 2.69
C ALA A 14 34.89 1.93 2.62
N ILE A 15 34.31 1.59 3.77
CA ILE A 15 33.02 0.90 3.86
C ILE A 15 31.90 1.82 3.39
N MET A 16 31.95 3.13 3.69
CA MET A 16 30.98 4.12 3.16
C MET A 16 31.09 4.30 1.64
N LEU A 17 32.29 4.16 1.04
CA LEU A 17 32.48 4.28 -0.41
C LEU A 17 32.03 3.01 -1.16
N ILE A 18 32.10 1.85 -0.54
CA ILE A 18 31.62 0.59 -1.14
C ILE A 18 30.10 0.50 -1.09
N GLY A 19 29.45 1.12 -0.08
CA GLY A 19 27.99 1.18 0.05
C GLY A 19 27.27 2.00 -1.03
N MET A 20 27.99 2.76 -1.86
CA MET A 20 27.38 3.54 -2.98
C MET A 20 27.24 2.76 -4.29
N MET A 21 27.66 1.50 -4.36
CA MET A 21 27.72 0.78 -5.64
C MET A 21 26.96 -0.55 -5.73
N VAL A 22 26.10 -0.90 -4.80
CA VAL A 22 25.33 -2.14 -4.97
C VAL A 22 23.85 -1.90 -4.66
N VAL A 23 23.17 -1.22 -5.55
CA VAL A 23 21.83 -1.67 -5.92
C VAL A 23 22.07 -2.70 -7.01
N SER A 24 22.37 -3.93 -6.61
CA SER A 24 22.47 -5.04 -7.54
C SER A 24 21.07 -5.25 -8.13
N ALA A 25 21.02 -5.24 -9.44
CA ALA A 25 19.89 -5.65 -10.26
C ALA A 25 19.59 -7.14 -10.02
N SER A 26 19.06 -7.48 -8.87
CA SER A 26 18.53 -8.80 -8.51
C SER A 26 17.89 -8.76 -7.10
N ALA A 27 17.17 -7.69 -6.76
CA ALA A 27 16.29 -7.76 -5.61
C ALA A 27 15.11 -8.61 -6.03
N THR A 28 14.99 -9.80 -5.47
CA THR A 28 13.80 -10.64 -5.53
C THR A 28 12.66 -9.80 -4.94
N GLY A 29 11.64 -9.48 -5.74
CA GLY A 29 10.46 -8.76 -5.25
C GLY A 29 9.49 -9.74 -4.57
N LEU A 30 8.47 -9.22 -3.88
CA LEU A 30 7.38 -10.05 -3.34
C LEU A 30 6.76 -10.95 -4.44
N ASP A 31 6.67 -10.42 -5.66
CA ASP A 31 6.06 -11.11 -6.80
C ASP A 31 6.85 -12.33 -7.29
N ASP A 32 8.13 -12.41 -6.95
CA ASP A 32 8.99 -13.53 -7.34
C ASP A 32 8.81 -14.76 -6.42
N PHE A 33 8.14 -14.60 -5.28
CA PHE A 33 7.90 -15.72 -4.36
C PHE A 33 6.71 -16.57 -4.80
N SER A 34 6.92 -17.87 -4.87
CA SER A 34 5.91 -18.86 -5.26
C SER A 34 4.75 -18.97 -4.25
N ASP A 35 4.96 -18.51 -3.02
CA ASP A 35 4.00 -18.53 -1.93
C ASP A 35 3.51 -17.12 -1.51
N LYS A 36 3.69 -16.13 -2.38
CA LYS A 36 3.30 -14.72 -2.15
C LYS A 36 1.83 -14.55 -1.73
N ASP A 37 0.93 -15.41 -2.21
CA ASP A 37 -0.49 -15.35 -1.87
C ASP A 37 -0.78 -15.69 -0.39
N LYS A 38 0.19 -16.31 0.31
CA LYS A 38 0.11 -16.62 1.74
C LYS A 38 0.71 -15.52 2.62
N VAL A 39 1.36 -14.54 2.03
CA VAL A 39 1.92 -13.39 2.74
C VAL A 39 0.77 -12.46 3.14
N VAL A 40 0.66 -12.18 4.43
CA VAL A 40 -0.33 -11.27 5.01
C VAL A 40 0.21 -9.84 5.00
N ASN A 41 1.44 -9.65 5.48
CA ASN A 41 2.09 -8.35 5.60
C ASN A 41 2.86 -7.99 4.31
N LYS A 42 2.13 -7.84 3.20
CA LYS A 42 2.71 -7.70 1.85
C LYS A 42 3.63 -6.49 1.72
N ASP A 43 3.25 -5.35 2.29
CA ASP A 43 4.02 -4.10 2.22
C ASP A 43 5.35 -4.24 2.97
N ALA A 44 5.34 -4.85 4.14
CA ALA A 44 6.54 -5.13 4.92
C ALA A 44 7.50 -6.06 4.16
N VAL A 45 6.99 -7.15 3.60
CA VAL A 45 7.80 -8.11 2.84
C VAL A 45 8.35 -7.45 1.57
N SER A 46 7.52 -6.69 0.84
CA SER A 46 7.92 -5.96 -0.37
C SER A 46 9.04 -4.95 -0.09
N MET A 47 8.88 -4.13 0.96
CA MET A 47 9.90 -3.16 1.35
C MET A 47 11.21 -3.83 1.76
N LEU A 48 11.15 -4.84 2.62
CA LEU A 48 12.35 -5.50 3.13
C LEU A 48 13.11 -6.31 2.07
N THR A 49 12.40 -6.84 1.07
CA THR A 49 13.05 -7.47 -0.10
C THR A 49 13.73 -6.41 -0.97
N THR A 50 13.06 -5.27 -1.22
CA THR A 50 13.64 -4.14 -1.95
C THR A 50 14.88 -3.57 -1.27
N LEU A 51 14.90 -3.54 0.07
CA LEU A 51 16.05 -3.10 0.87
C LEU A 51 17.16 -4.17 1.01
N GLY A 52 16.93 -5.37 0.48
CA GLY A 52 17.89 -6.50 0.59
C GLY A 52 17.97 -7.11 1.99
N VAL A 53 17.02 -6.81 2.88
CA VAL A 53 16.99 -7.35 4.26
C VAL A 53 16.51 -8.79 4.29
N ILE A 54 15.54 -9.09 3.45
CA ILE A 54 14.92 -10.41 3.32
C ILE A 54 15.14 -10.92 1.90
N ASN A 55 15.55 -12.17 1.80
CA ASN A 55 15.61 -12.92 0.55
C ASN A 55 14.78 -14.19 0.72
N GLY A 56 14.40 -14.84 -0.37
CA GLY A 56 13.75 -16.14 -0.33
C GLY A 56 14.61 -17.21 0.33
N LYS A 57 13.98 -18.29 0.78
CA LYS A 57 14.64 -19.47 1.31
C LYS A 57 15.17 -20.36 0.18
N GLU A 58 16.13 -21.20 0.49
CA GLU A 58 16.80 -22.14 -0.41
C GLU A 58 17.38 -21.43 -1.65
N ASP A 59 16.76 -21.64 -2.80
CA ASP A 59 17.15 -21.04 -4.08
C ASP A 59 16.59 -19.62 -4.29
N GLY A 60 15.88 -19.08 -3.29
CA GLY A 60 15.21 -17.77 -3.36
C GLY A 60 13.77 -17.82 -3.86
N SER A 61 13.25 -19.02 -4.16
CA SER A 61 11.94 -19.18 -4.83
C SER A 61 10.73 -19.02 -3.91
N TYR A 62 10.86 -19.09 -2.59
CA TYR A 62 9.75 -18.95 -1.66
C TYR A 62 10.13 -18.21 -0.38
N PHE A 63 9.14 -17.56 0.22
CA PHE A 63 9.32 -16.72 1.41
C PHE A 63 9.17 -17.49 2.72
N ASP A 64 8.27 -18.48 2.78
CA ASP A 64 7.87 -19.22 3.98
C ASP A 64 7.20 -18.34 5.05
N PRO A 65 6.07 -17.67 4.74
CA PRO A 65 5.46 -16.69 5.64
C PRO A 65 5.03 -17.27 7.00
N THR A 66 4.69 -18.55 7.04
CA THR A 66 4.20 -19.25 8.25
C THR A 66 5.29 -19.95 9.06
N GLY A 67 6.50 -20.06 8.52
CA GLY A 67 7.64 -20.65 9.22
C GLY A 67 8.10 -19.77 10.38
N ASN A 68 8.39 -20.35 11.53
CA ASN A 68 8.92 -19.61 12.67
C ASN A 68 10.35 -19.12 12.44
N VAL A 69 10.63 -17.89 12.86
CA VAL A 69 11.98 -17.29 12.79
C VAL A 69 12.77 -17.70 14.03
N THR A 70 13.99 -18.14 13.78
CA THR A 70 14.98 -18.42 14.84
C THR A 70 15.67 -17.13 15.29
N ARG A 71 16.28 -17.17 16.48
CA ARG A 71 17.08 -16.06 16.99
C ARG A 71 18.29 -15.76 16.08
N ALA A 72 18.85 -16.77 15.44
CA ALA A 72 19.92 -16.62 14.47
C ALA A 72 19.45 -15.90 13.19
N GLU A 73 18.29 -16.26 12.66
CA GLU A 73 17.70 -15.60 11.49
C GLU A 73 17.33 -14.14 11.80
N MET A 74 16.78 -13.86 12.99
CA MET A 74 16.49 -12.48 13.41
C MET A 74 17.78 -11.65 13.54
N ALA A 75 18.85 -12.21 14.10
CA ALA A 75 20.14 -11.53 14.15
C ALA A 75 20.68 -11.22 12.75
N LYS A 76 20.52 -12.13 11.79
CA LYS A 76 20.88 -11.90 10.38
C LYS A 76 20.08 -10.73 9.80
N MET A 77 18.75 -10.73 9.93
CA MET A 77 17.90 -9.66 9.40
C MET A 77 18.30 -8.29 9.96
N ILE A 78 18.51 -8.18 11.28
CA ILE A 78 18.91 -6.91 11.93
C ILE A 78 20.32 -6.49 11.48
N ALA A 79 21.27 -7.42 11.40
CA ALA A 79 22.60 -7.11 10.89
C ALA A 79 22.56 -6.57 9.47
N THR A 80 21.71 -7.16 8.61
CA THR A 80 21.52 -6.72 7.23
C THR A 80 20.88 -5.32 7.17
N VAL A 81 19.87 -5.03 8.03
CA VAL A 81 19.31 -3.67 8.16
C VAL A 81 20.40 -2.66 8.49
N LEU A 82 21.21 -2.94 9.50
CA LEU A 82 22.24 -2.01 9.97
C LEU A 82 23.39 -1.80 8.97
N ASN A 83 23.58 -2.75 8.05
CA ASN A 83 24.58 -2.70 6.99
C ASN A 83 23.99 -2.40 5.60
N GLN A 84 22.81 -1.76 5.55
CA GLN A 84 22.21 -1.22 4.30
C GLN A 84 21.97 -2.31 3.24
N GLY A 85 21.52 -3.49 3.67
CA GLY A 85 21.29 -4.64 2.79
C GLY A 85 22.55 -5.47 2.50
N ALA A 86 23.75 -4.99 2.91
CA ALA A 86 24.98 -5.73 2.69
C ALA A 86 25.14 -6.89 3.68
N ASP A 87 25.66 -8.01 3.16
CA ASP A 87 25.94 -9.19 3.97
C ASP A 87 27.21 -9.00 4.81
N VAL A 88 27.16 -9.42 6.07
CA VAL A 88 28.32 -9.39 6.99
C VAL A 88 28.90 -10.79 7.25
N ASP A 89 28.49 -11.77 6.46
CA ASP A 89 29.01 -13.13 6.61
C ASP A 89 30.53 -13.16 6.50
N GLY A 90 31.16 -13.94 7.35
CA GLY A 90 32.64 -14.06 7.43
C GLY A 90 33.39 -12.88 8.07
N LEU A 91 32.73 -11.70 8.27
CA LEU A 91 33.44 -10.50 8.76
C LEU A 91 33.68 -10.49 10.27
N TYR A 92 32.84 -11.13 11.06
CA TYR A 92 32.89 -11.11 12.53
C TYR A 92 33.12 -12.50 13.15
N VAL A 93 33.70 -13.42 12.38
CA VAL A 93 34.03 -14.77 12.84
C VAL A 93 35.14 -14.71 13.86
N GLY A 94 35.05 -15.56 14.89
CA GLY A 94 36.11 -15.72 15.90
C GLY A 94 36.17 -14.62 16.97
N MET A 95 35.17 -13.72 17.03
CA MET A 95 35.06 -12.76 18.14
C MET A 95 34.83 -13.48 19.47
N ASN A 96 35.50 -13.00 20.52
CA ASN A 96 35.29 -13.51 21.88
C ASN A 96 34.09 -12.81 22.52
N THR A 97 32.90 -13.36 22.34
CA THR A 97 31.66 -12.88 22.94
C THR A 97 31.29 -13.57 24.24
N GLY A 98 32.04 -14.62 24.62
CA GLY A 98 31.69 -15.49 25.75
C GLY A 98 30.49 -16.41 25.47
N LEU A 99 29.93 -16.40 24.26
CA LEU A 99 28.81 -17.26 23.84
C LEU A 99 29.37 -18.59 23.31
N THR A 100 29.06 -19.68 24.00
CA THR A 100 29.73 -20.98 23.75
C THR A 100 29.10 -21.76 22.59
N ASP A 101 27.90 -21.42 22.18
CA ASP A 101 27.11 -22.12 21.16
C ASP A 101 27.02 -21.36 19.81
N VAL A 102 27.84 -20.32 19.64
CA VAL A 102 27.85 -19.48 18.42
C VAL A 102 29.03 -19.85 17.50
N LYS A 103 30.15 -20.25 18.06
CA LYS A 103 31.37 -20.56 17.30
C LYS A 103 31.14 -21.70 16.29
N GLY A 104 31.41 -21.43 15.01
CA GLY A 104 31.21 -22.37 13.91
C GLY A 104 29.73 -22.52 13.46
N HIS A 105 28.81 -21.77 14.06
CA HIS A 105 27.45 -21.70 13.57
C HIS A 105 27.36 -20.83 12.31
N TRP A 106 26.47 -21.16 11.37
CA TRP A 106 26.30 -20.40 10.12
C TRP A 106 26.06 -18.90 10.36
N ALA A 107 25.41 -18.56 11.46
CA ALA A 107 25.10 -17.17 11.81
C ALA A 107 26.14 -16.52 12.74
N GLU A 108 27.31 -17.11 12.93
CA GLU A 108 28.33 -16.59 13.85
C GLU A 108 28.65 -15.12 13.62
N SER A 109 28.87 -14.71 12.36
CA SER A 109 29.17 -13.32 12.01
C SER A 109 28.06 -12.35 12.38
N TYR A 110 26.81 -12.69 12.09
CA TYR A 110 25.65 -11.86 12.39
C TYR A 110 25.40 -11.72 13.90
N ILE A 111 25.50 -12.82 14.61
CA ILE A 111 25.36 -12.86 16.08
C ILE A 111 26.45 -12.03 16.73
N ASN A 112 27.73 -12.25 16.35
CA ASN A 112 28.87 -11.51 16.89
C ASN A 112 28.77 -10.01 16.57
N TYR A 113 28.32 -9.63 15.36
CA TYR A 113 28.08 -8.25 14.99
C TYR A 113 27.03 -7.62 15.90
N CYS A 114 25.85 -8.21 16.02
CA CYS A 114 24.77 -7.70 16.86
C CYS A 114 25.17 -7.68 18.35
N TYR A 115 25.95 -8.66 18.81
CA TYR A 115 26.48 -8.69 20.17
C TYR A 115 27.45 -7.53 20.43
N SER A 116 28.35 -7.23 19.48
CA SER A 116 29.29 -6.12 19.60
C SER A 116 28.63 -4.75 19.70
N LEU A 117 27.44 -4.62 19.18
CA LEU A 117 26.60 -3.42 19.25
C LEU A 117 25.64 -3.41 20.46
N GLY A 118 25.66 -4.45 21.30
CA GLY A 118 24.76 -4.58 22.45
C GLY A 118 23.30 -4.89 22.12
N ILE A 119 23.01 -5.16 20.84
CA ILE A 119 21.64 -5.44 20.37
C ILE A 119 21.12 -6.76 20.91
N ILE A 120 22.00 -7.75 20.99
CA ILE A 120 21.67 -9.06 21.52
C ILE A 120 22.50 -9.37 22.77
N ALA A 121 21.93 -10.18 23.63
CA ALA A 121 22.59 -10.77 24.78
C ALA A 121 22.34 -12.28 24.82
N GLY A 122 23.15 -12.99 25.54
CA GLY A 122 22.91 -14.40 25.84
C GLY A 122 21.68 -14.58 26.74
N ARG A 123 21.12 -15.78 26.74
CA ARG A 123 20.03 -16.19 27.65
C ARG A 123 20.47 -16.52 29.08
N GLY A 124 21.69 -16.18 29.45
CA GLY A 124 22.38 -16.61 30.64
C GLY A 124 23.26 -17.84 30.35
N ASN A 125 24.07 -18.28 31.31
CA ASN A 125 24.96 -19.46 31.21
C ASN A 125 25.88 -19.49 29.97
N GLY A 126 26.18 -18.33 29.35
CA GLY A 126 27.09 -18.22 28.20
C GLY A 126 26.53 -18.79 26.89
N LYS A 127 25.19 -18.88 26.73
CA LYS A 127 24.55 -19.35 25.51
C LYS A 127 23.68 -18.26 24.87
N PHE A 128 23.61 -18.28 23.54
CA PHE A 128 22.73 -17.47 22.72
C PHE A 128 21.45 -18.22 22.33
N ASP A 129 21.51 -19.53 22.18
CA ASP A 129 20.47 -20.42 21.64
C ASP A 129 20.06 -20.03 20.21
N PRO A 130 20.97 -20.15 19.20
CA PRO A 130 20.72 -19.68 17.84
C PRO A 130 19.50 -20.32 17.17
N ALA A 131 19.25 -21.60 17.45
CA ALA A 131 18.15 -22.38 16.85
C ALA A 131 16.80 -22.20 17.56
N ALA A 132 16.77 -21.55 18.72
CA ALA A 132 15.51 -21.28 19.41
C ALA A 132 14.69 -20.24 18.63
N THR A 133 13.36 -20.39 18.63
CA THR A 133 12.46 -19.38 18.03
C THR A 133 12.55 -18.05 18.78
N VAL A 134 12.41 -16.95 18.05
CA VAL A 134 12.35 -15.61 18.63
C VAL A 134 10.91 -15.23 18.90
N THR A 135 10.63 -14.62 20.06
CA THR A 135 9.32 -14.08 20.39
C THR A 135 9.21 -12.60 19.96
N GLY A 136 7.98 -12.09 19.89
CA GLY A 136 7.73 -10.68 19.59
C GLY A 136 8.47 -9.72 20.53
N ASN A 137 8.46 -10.00 21.85
CA ASN A 137 9.19 -9.20 22.84
C ASN A 137 10.71 -9.28 22.66
N GLU A 138 11.26 -10.45 22.33
CA GLU A 138 12.70 -10.58 22.07
C GLU A 138 13.11 -9.81 20.81
N ALA A 139 12.34 -9.92 19.73
CA ALA A 139 12.57 -9.20 18.49
C ALA A 139 12.46 -7.68 18.67
N ALA A 140 11.40 -7.22 19.33
CA ALA A 140 11.21 -5.80 19.61
C ALA A 140 12.34 -5.21 20.44
N LYS A 141 12.83 -5.92 21.46
CA LYS A 141 13.99 -5.49 22.22
C LYS A 141 15.23 -5.33 21.32
N MET A 142 15.49 -6.29 20.45
CA MET A 142 16.62 -6.20 19.51
C MET A 142 16.49 -4.98 18.60
N LEU A 143 15.30 -4.69 18.09
CA LEU A 143 15.01 -3.57 17.21
C LEU A 143 15.12 -2.21 17.92
N LEU A 144 14.61 -2.10 19.15
CA LEU A 144 14.75 -0.90 19.98
C LEU A 144 16.23 -0.57 20.21
N VAL A 145 17.04 -1.55 20.59
CA VAL A 145 18.49 -1.34 20.80
C VAL A 145 19.19 -1.00 19.48
N ALA A 146 18.78 -1.58 18.36
CA ALA A 146 19.29 -1.23 17.04
C ALA A 146 18.98 0.24 16.65
N ALA A 147 17.87 0.80 17.13
CA ALA A 147 17.51 2.20 16.96
C ALA A 147 18.18 3.13 18.00
N GLY A 148 19.01 2.60 18.91
CA GLY A 148 19.79 3.39 19.86
C GLY A 148 19.19 3.49 21.27
N TYR A 149 18.08 2.81 21.56
CA TYR A 149 17.53 2.75 22.92
C TYR A 149 18.45 1.95 23.84
N ASP A 150 18.81 2.53 24.98
CA ASP A 150 19.67 1.85 25.97
C ASP A 150 18.86 0.84 26.79
N ALA A 151 19.25 -0.44 26.68
CA ALA A 151 18.52 -1.53 27.31
C ALA A 151 18.44 -1.43 28.84
N GLN A 152 19.38 -0.79 29.51
CA GLN A 152 19.39 -0.64 30.96
C GLN A 152 18.55 0.56 31.39
N LEU A 153 18.73 1.71 30.73
CA LEU A 153 18.02 2.94 31.06
C LEU A 153 16.52 2.83 30.77
N GLU A 154 16.13 2.10 29.70
CA GLU A 154 14.74 1.82 29.38
C GLU A 154 14.15 0.64 30.17
N GLY A 155 14.93 -0.02 31.00
CA GLY A 155 14.50 -1.18 31.79
C GLY A 155 14.20 -2.43 30.96
N LEU A 156 14.82 -2.54 29.79
CA LEU A 156 14.68 -3.72 28.90
C LEU A 156 15.53 -4.90 29.38
N THR A 157 15.97 -4.86 30.64
CA THR A 157 16.74 -5.91 31.31
C THR A 157 16.15 -6.23 32.68
N GLY A 158 16.59 -7.32 33.34
CA GLY A 158 16.05 -7.73 34.62
C GLY A 158 14.72 -8.48 34.50
N ASN A 159 13.97 -8.56 35.61
CA ASN A 159 12.78 -9.44 35.68
C ASN A 159 11.59 -8.93 34.86
N ASP A 160 11.42 -7.61 34.72
CA ASP A 160 10.29 -6.96 34.06
C ASP A 160 10.57 -6.59 32.59
N TRP A 161 11.70 -7.05 32.04
CA TRP A 161 12.17 -6.66 30.72
C TRP A 161 11.11 -6.83 29.62
N ALA A 162 10.36 -7.94 29.65
CA ALA A 162 9.37 -8.23 28.61
C ALA A 162 8.20 -7.24 28.65
N ILE A 163 7.71 -6.88 29.84
CA ILE A 163 6.63 -5.91 30.03
C ILE A 163 7.10 -4.51 29.60
N LYS A 164 8.31 -4.11 30.01
CA LYS A 164 8.90 -2.83 29.61
C LYS A 164 9.13 -2.74 28.10
N THR A 165 9.64 -3.81 27.51
CA THR A 165 9.81 -3.90 26.07
C THR A 165 8.46 -3.80 25.35
N ALA A 166 7.46 -4.56 25.79
CA ALA A 166 6.14 -4.52 25.17
C ALA A 166 5.51 -3.12 25.25
N SER A 167 5.61 -2.45 26.40
CA SER A 167 5.09 -1.11 26.58
C SER A 167 5.77 -0.10 25.65
N LEU A 168 7.11 -0.07 25.62
CA LEU A 168 7.85 0.86 24.77
C LEU A 168 7.65 0.59 23.29
N ALA A 169 7.71 -0.69 22.88
CA ALA A 169 7.51 -1.09 21.50
C ALA A 169 6.08 -0.76 20.99
N SER A 170 5.05 -0.93 21.84
CA SER A 170 3.69 -0.52 21.49
C SER A 170 3.55 0.98 21.38
N THR A 171 4.18 1.75 22.29
CA THR A 171 4.16 3.21 22.22
C THR A 171 4.82 3.75 20.94
N LEU A 172 5.83 3.05 20.44
CA LEU A 172 6.58 3.41 19.24
C LEU A 172 6.02 2.77 17.96
N GLY A 173 4.91 2.06 18.02
CA GLY A 173 4.27 1.44 16.86
C GLY A 173 4.95 0.18 16.32
N ILE A 174 5.96 -0.39 17.01
CA ILE A 174 6.65 -1.62 16.52
C ILE A 174 5.67 -2.80 16.41
N PHE A 175 4.65 -2.85 17.26
CA PHE A 175 3.64 -3.92 17.28
C PHE A 175 2.36 -3.56 16.53
N ASP A 176 2.33 -2.46 15.79
CA ASP A 176 1.16 -2.09 15.00
C ASP A 176 0.85 -3.19 13.97
N ASN A 177 -0.42 -3.52 13.86
CA ASN A 177 -0.95 -4.59 13.01
C ASN A 177 -0.44 -6.02 13.33
N LEU A 178 0.25 -6.23 14.46
CA LEU A 178 0.63 -7.58 14.88
C LEU A 178 -0.59 -8.35 15.41
N SER A 179 -0.92 -9.46 14.76
CA SER A 179 -2.12 -10.27 15.07
C SER A 179 -1.90 -11.37 16.10
N VAL A 180 -0.67 -11.55 16.61
CA VAL A 180 -0.31 -12.59 17.60
C VAL A 180 0.14 -11.96 18.91
N ALA A 181 0.14 -12.73 20.00
CA ALA A 181 0.67 -12.23 21.27
C ALA A 181 2.17 -11.98 21.18
N THR A 182 2.65 -10.90 21.81
CA THR A 182 4.08 -10.52 21.77
C THR A 182 5.00 -11.52 22.47
N SER A 183 4.43 -12.43 23.28
CA SER A 183 5.14 -13.55 23.92
C SER A 183 5.26 -14.78 23.02
N ASP A 184 4.53 -14.84 21.93
CA ASP A 184 4.51 -15.99 21.04
C ASP A 184 5.71 -15.98 20.08
N PRO A 185 6.13 -17.16 19.58
CA PRO A 185 7.10 -17.24 18.50
C PRO A 185 6.60 -16.50 17.26
N LEU A 186 7.49 -15.69 16.67
CA LEU A 186 7.16 -14.98 15.44
C LEU A 186 7.29 -15.89 14.22
N THR A 187 6.29 -15.80 13.34
CA THR A 187 6.44 -16.28 11.98
C THR A 187 7.34 -15.32 11.19
N ARG A 188 7.81 -15.76 10.04
CA ARG A 188 8.66 -14.94 9.17
C ARG A 188 7.92 -13.72 8.63
N ASP A 189 6.63 -13.85 8.38
CA ASP A 189 5.75 -12.76 7.98
C ASP A 189 5.60 -11.70 9.10
N ASN A 190 5.34 -12.14 10.34
CA ASN A 190 5.27 -11.25 11.50
C ASN A 190 6.63 -10.62 11.87
N ALA A 191 7.74 -11.35 11.69
CA ALA A 191 9.07 -10.78 11.90
C ALA A 191 9.37 -9.68 10.87
N ALA A 192 8.95 -9.86 9.62
CA ALA A 192 9.05 -8.82 8.60
C ALA A 192 8.23 -7.58 9.00
N LEU A 193 7.00 -7.75 9.49
CA LEU A 193 6.19 -6.65 9.99
C LEU A 193 6.88 -5.86 11.09
N LEU A 194 7.42 -6.53 12.10
CA LEU A 194 8.11 -5.86 13.21
C LEU A 194 9.35 -5.07 12.74
N ILE A 195 10.12 -5.65 11.83
CA ILE A 195 11.30 -4.95 11.28
C ILE A 195 10.84 -3.74 10.47
N TYR A 196 9.83 -3.89 9.61
CA TYR A 196 9.27 -2.80 8.81
C TYR A 196 8.80 -1.63 9.68
N ASN A 197 8.00 -1.90 10.72
CA ASN A 197 7.55 -0.89 11.66
C ASN A 197 8.73 -0.21 12.38
N ALA A 198 9.75 -0.99 12.77
CA ALA A 198 10.93 -0.45 13.45
C ALA A 198 11.85 0.40 12.53
N LEU A 199 11.74 0.29 11.21
CA LEU A 199 12.51 1.14 10.30
C LEU A 199 12.13 2.62 10.43
N ASP A 200 10.90 2.94 10.83
CA ASP A 200 10.37 4.29 10.89
C ASP A 200 10.42 4.92 12.30
N ILE A 201 10.86 4.19 13.33
CA ILE A 201 11.00 4.80 14.66
C ILE A 201 12.21 5.74 14.71
N GLU A 202 12.09 6.83 15.49
CA GLU A 202 13.19 7.76 15.69
C GLU A 202 14.38 7.10 16.37
N MET A 203 15.59 7.39 15.88
CA MET A 203 16.83 6.92 16.48
C MET A 203 17.24 7.79 17.65
N ILE A 204 17.70 7.16 18.73
CA ILE A 204 18.22 7.84 19.91
C ILE A 204 19.70 8.16 19.76
N GLN A 205 20.05 9.43 19.93
CA GLN A 205 21.41 9.93 19.87
C GLN A 205 22.17 9.72 21.17
N LYS A 206 21.52 9.99 22.32
CA LYS A 206 22.12 9.96 23.65
C LYS A 206 21.05 9.94 24.75
N TYR A 207 21.49 9.77 25.96
CA TYR A 207 20.66 9.95 27.15
C TYR A 207 21.17 11.14 27.98
N GLU A 208 20.25 11.98 28.45
CA GLU A 208 20.52 13.07 29.39
C GLU A 208 19.57 12.98 30.59
N ASN A 209 20.11 12.96 31.79
CA ASN A 209 19.34 12.82 33.02
C ASN A 209 18.35 11.63 33.04
N GLY A 210 18.70 10.55 32.33
CA GLY A 210 17.87 9.35 32.21
C GLY A 210 16.80 9.40 31.12
N TYR A 211 16.73 10.48 30.34
CA TYR A 211 15.78 10.63 29.23
C TYR A 211 16.46 10.38 27.90
N ALA A 212 15.80 9.63 27.03
CA ALA A 212 16.22 9.42 25.65
C ALA A 212 16.11 10.73 24.85
N ILE A 213 17.18 11.09 24.14
CA ILE A 213 17.26 12.27 23.28
C ILE A 213 17.47 11.78 21.85
N ALA A 214 16.47 11.99 21.00
CA ALA A 214 16.54 11.68 19.58
C ALA A 214 17.53 12.60 18.85
N PHE A 215 17.88 12.23 17.63
CA PHE A 215 18.64 13.13 16.74
C PHE A 215 17.77 14.34 16.36
N THR A 216 18.39 15.49 16.22
CA THR A 216 17.69 16.76 15.90
C THR A 216 17.06 16.78 14.50
N ASP A 217 17.47 15.86 13.63
CA ASP A 217 16.91 15.67 12.30
C ASP A 217 15.86 14.53 12.26
N HIS A 218 15.42 14.06 13.41
CA HIS A 218 14.39 13.03 13.56
C HIS A 218 14.64 11.76 12.72
N ARG A 219 15.93 11.48 12.43
CA ARG A 219 16.30 10.32 11.59
C ARG A 219 15.82 9.01 12.18
N THR A 220 15.41 8.12 11.27
CA THR A 220 15.01 6.75 11.55
C THR A 220 16.08 5.77 11.07
N LEU A 221 15.94 4.47 11.36
CA LEU A 221 16.81 3.46 10.76
C LEU A 221 16.75 3.51 9.23
N LEU A 222 15.56 3.75 8.67
CA LEU A 222 15.33 3.82 7.23
C LEU A 222 16.10 5.00 6.60
N SER A 223 15.93 6.20 7.12
CA SER A 223 16.60 7.39 6.59
C SER A 223 18.11 7.37 6.86
N ALA A 224 18.53 6.96 8.05
CA ALA A 224 19.94 6.95 8.43
C ALA A 224 20.77 5.86 7.72
N LYS A 225 20.17 4.70 7.46
CA LYS A 225 20.90 3.57 6.85
C LYS A 225 20.75 3.53 5.34
N TYR A 226 19.57 3.80 4.81
CA TYR A 226 19.28 3.63 3.39
C TYR A 226 19.15 4.94 2.63
N GLY A 227 19.09 6.09 3.32
CA GLY A 227 18.75 7.38 2.70
C GLY A 227 17.34 7.40 2.14
N VAL A 228 16.48 6.52 2.65
CA VAL A 228 15.08 6.39 2.26
C VAL A 228 14.22 7.11 3.28
N TYR A 229 13.28 7.89 2.79
CA TYR A 229 12.37 8.70 3.57
C TYR A 229 10.94 8.25 3.32
N LYS A 230 10.14 8.25 4.38
CA LYS A 230 8.70 8.13 4.28
C LYS A 230 8.13 9.45 3.77
N ILE A 231 7.27 9.38 2.78
CA ILE A 231 6.61 10.51 2.14
C ILE A 231 5.13 10.18 2.11
N GLU A 232 4.31 11.04 2.68
CA GLU A 232 2.85 10.92 2.59
C GLU A 232 2.30 12.02 1.69
N GLY A 233 1.15 11.76 1.08
CA GLY A 233 0.43 12.76 0.29
C GLY A 233 -0.73 12.15 -0.45
N VAL A 234 -1.61 13.00 -0.96
CA VAL A 234 -2.80 12.59 -1.71
C VAL A 234 -2.45 12.45 -3.19
N VAL A 235 -2.77 11.32 -3.80
CA VAL A 235 -2.61 11.11 -5.24
C VAL A 235 -3.69 11.86 -5.99
N VAL A 236 -3.32 12.88 -6.77
CA VAL A 236 -4.27 13.70 -7.53
C VAL A 236 -4.19 13.47 -9.03
N SER A 237 -3.13 12.83 -9.52
CA SER A 237 -3.03 12.43 -10.92
C SER A 237 -2.05 11.27 -11.07
N ASN A 238 -2.35 10.36 -11.98
CA ASN A 238 -1.48 9.27 -12.41
C ASN A 238 -1.62 9.06 -13.93
N GLU A 239 -1.04 7.98 -14.47
CA GLU A 239 -1.11 7.69 -15.90
C GLU A 239 -2.51 7.30 -16.39
N GLU A 240 -3.44 7.03 -15.49
CA GLU A 240 -4.80 6.62 -15.83
C GLU A 240 -5.79 7.78 -15.80
N ALA A 241 -5.67 8.71 -14.82
CA ALA A 241 -6.57 9.85 -14.69
C ALA A 241 -5.98 10.99 -13.84
N ALA A 242 -6.64 12.15 -13.85
CA ALA A 242 -6.31 13.31 -13.02
C ALA A 242 -7.56 13.91 -12.39
N LEU A 243 -7.49 14.21 -11.08
CA LEU A 243 -8.61 14.76 -10.31
C LEU A 243 -8.68 16.28 -10.33
N ASN A 244 -7.57 16.96 -10.52
CA ASN A 244 -7.50 18.42 -10.36
C ASN A 244 -7.37 19.17 -11.68
N ASN A 245 -7.86 18.59 -12.75
CA ASN A 245 -7.81 19.21 -14.05
C ASN A 245 -9.22 19.41 -14.64
N THR A 246 -9.49 20.64 -15.07
CA THR A 246 -10.72 21.00 -15.78
C THR A 246 -10.78 20.39 -17.19
N ASP A 247 -9.65 19.92 -17.70
CA ASP A 247 -9.55 19.19 -18.96
C ASP A 247 -9.29 17.72 -18.66
N SER A 248 -10.28 16.87 -18.88
CA SER A 248 -10.23 15.42 -18.68
C SER A 248 -9.15 14.67 -19.47
N ASP A 249 -8.36 15.38 -20.28
CA ASP A 249 -7.34 14.81 -21.16
C ASP A 249 -5.94 14.74 -20.53
N PHE A 250 -5.77 15.15 -19.27
CA PHE A 250 -4.44 15.24 -18.67
C PHE A 250 -4.24 14.27 -17.49
N ALA A 251 -4.33 13.00 -17.76
CA ALA A 251 -3.60 12.02 -16.97
C ALA A 251 -2.11 12.40 -16.94
N SER A 252 -1.41 12.07 -15.87
CA SER A 252 0.07 12.22 -15.83
C SER A 252 0.69 11.37 -16.93
N ALA A 253 1.87 11.76 -17.41
CA ALA A 253 2.60 10.96 -18.37
C ALA A 253 2.85 9.54 -17.79
N LYS A 254 2.96 8.55 -18.66
CA LYS A 254 3.24 7.17 -18.27
C LYS A 254 4.41 7.08 -17.28
N GLY A 255 4.24 6.32 -16.22
CA GLY A 255 5.23 6.17 -15.16
C GLY A 255 5.35 7.38 -14.23
N LYS A 256 4.34 8.25 -14.19
CA LYS A 256 4.30 9.43 -13.33
C LYS A 256 3.08 9.43 -12.44
N THR A 257 3.29 9.88 -11.20
CA THR A 257 2.23 10.13 -10.22
C THR A 257 2.42 11.52 -9.63
N THR A 258 1.35 12.30 -9.60
CA THR A 258 1.32 13.62 -8.96
C THR A 258 0.63 13.53 -7.62
N MET A 259 1.28 14.06 -6.60
CA MET A 259 0.74 14.13 -5.24
C MET A 259 0.65 15.57 -4.77
N GLU A 260 -0.32 15.85 -3.91
CA GLU A 260 -0.43 17.10 -3.16
C GLU A 260 -0.49 16.83 -1.65
N ASN A 261 -0.44 17.90 -0.84
CA ASN A 261 -0.34 17.79 0.63
C ASN A 261 0.83 16.91 1.07
N VAL A 262 1.96 17.04 0.37
CA VAL A 262 3.12 16.16 0.54
C VAL A 262 3.84 16.47 1.83
N LYS A 263 4.02 15.44 2.67
CA LYS A 263 4.78 15.46 3.92
C LYS A 263 5.98 14.53 3.78
N VAL A 264 7.17 15.02 4.14
CA VAL A 264 8.40 14.23 4.15
C VAL A 264 8.88 14.05 5.58
N TYR A 265 8.84 12.83 6.07
CA TYR A 265 9.23 12.50 7.44
C TYR A 265 10.75 12.35 7.59
N ALA A 266 11.26 12.54 8.80
CA ALA A 266 12.69 12.44 9.13
C ALA A 266 13.58 13.35 8.25
N SER A 267 13.10 14.54 7.88
CA SER A 267 13.80 15.50 7.05
C SER A 267 14.48 16.58 7.88
N THR A 268 15.72 16.92 7.55
CA THR A 268 16.54 17.95 8.24
C THR A 268 16.01 19.38 8.08
N THR A 269 15.06 19.60 7.19
CA THR A 269 14.50 20.91 6.85
C THR A 269 13.18 21.21 7.55
N SER A 270 12.78 20.37 8.51
CA SER A 270 11.53 20.54 9.25
C SER A 270 11.50 21.88 9.97
N ASN A 271 10.70 22.80 9.45
CA ASN A 271 10.38 24.10 10.07
C ASN A 271 8.99 24.11 10.73
N THR A 272 8.38 22.95 10.87
CA THR A 272 7.06 22.82 11.48
C THR A 272 7.16 22.84 12.99
N THR A 273 6.13 23.32 13.66
CA THR A 273 6.06 23.41 15.12
C THR A 273 6.14 22.03 15.81
N THR A 274 5.89 20.96 15.07
CA THR A 274 5.90 19.58 15.54
C THR A 274 7.23 18.85 15.30
N GLY A 275 8.07 19.34 14.37
CA GLY A 275 9.37 18.74 14.10
C GLY A 275 9.37 17.37 13.40
N GLU A 276 8.21 16.79 13.15
CA GLU A 276 8.09 15.40 12.67
C GLU A 276 8.24 15.27 11.15
N TYR A 277 7.78 16.25 10.39
CA TYR A 277 7.83 16.23 8.91
C TYR A 277 8.05 17.62 8.31
N GLU A 278 8.49 17.62 7.06
CA GLU A 278 8.57 18.79 6.19
C GLU A 278 7.34 18.83 5.28
N GLU A 279 6.56 19.91 5.33
CA GLU A 279 5.49 20.14 4.37
C GLU A 279 6.04 20.70 3.06
N VAL A 280 5.69 20.06 1.94
CA VAL A 280 6.04 20.51 0.60
C VAL A 280 4.84 21.22 -0.02
N LYS A 281 4.99 22.51 -0.29
CA LYS A 281 3.92 23.32 -0.89
C LYS A 281 3.70 22.97 -2.36
N GLY A 282 2.43 22.86 -2.73
CA GLY A 282 2.00 22.57 -4.09
C GLY A 282 2.11 21.10 -4.44
N GLN A 283 2.04 20.82 -5.73
CA GLN A 283 2.06 19.46 -6.24
C GLN A 283 3.47 18.99 -6.54
N VAL A 284 3.73 17.71 -6.31
CA VAL A 284 4.99 17.05 -6.62
C VAL A 284 4.73 15.88 -7.57
N VAL A 285 5.48 15.82 -8.66
CA VAL A 285 5.43 14.72 -9.63
C VAL A 285 6.54 13.73 -9.32
N PHE A 286 6.19 12.49 -9.04
CA PHE A 286 7.12 11.39 -8.80
C PHE A 286 7.23 10.48 -10.01
N ASN A 287 8.39 9.83 -10.17
CA ASN A 287 8.66 8.86 -11.24
C ASN A 287 8.22 7.45 -10.80
N VAL A 288 6.94 7.24 -10.70
CA VAL A 288 6.33 5.96 -10.31
C VAL A 288 4.92 5.86 -10.90
N SER A 289 4.52 4.67 -11.32
CA SER A 289 3.13 4.37 -11.67
C SER A 289 2.32 4.07 -10.42
N THR A 290 1.08 4.54 -10.39
CA THR A 290 0.06 4.17 -9.42
C THR A 290 -1.23 3.82 -10.16
N THR A 291 -2.14 3.13 -9.51
CA THR A 291 -3.41 2.68 -10.08
C THR A 291 -4.53 3.69 -9.82
N ALA A 292 -5.60 3.64 -10.61
CA ALA A 292 -6.72 4.58 -10.48
C ALA A 292 -7.41 4.54 -9.12
N ASP A 293 -7.37 3.40 -8.43
CA ASP A 293 -7.93 3.25 -7.09
C ASP A 293 -7.18 4.03 -5.99
N MET A 294 -5.95 4.52 -6.27
CA MET A 294 -5.20 5.40 -5.38
C MET A 294 -5.60 6.88 -5.52
N LEU A 295 -6.31 7.25 -6.59
CA LEU A 295 -6.71 8.64 -6.82
C LEU A 295 -7.63 9.16 -5.71
N GLY A 296 -7.33 10.34 -5.22
CA GLY A 296 -8.04 11.01 -4.11
C GLY A 296 -7.67 10.50 -2.72
N LYS A 297 -6.85 9.46 -2.62
CA LYS A 297 -6.46 8.87 -1.34
C LYS A 297 -5.06 9.25 -0.93
N THR A 298 -4.85 9.32 0.38
CA THR A 298 -3.51 9.42 0.95
C THR A 298 -2.77 8.12 0.73
N VAL A 299 -1.53 8.24 0.28
CA VAL A 299 -0.60 7.13 0.12
C VAL A 299 0.66 7.38 0.92
N THR A 300 1.26 6.30 1.41
CA THR A 300 2.62 6.27 1.94
C THR A 300 3.56 5.83 0.84
N MET A 301 4.55 6.67 0.55
CA MET A 301 5.60 6.42 -0.44
C MET A 301 6.96 6.36 0.27
N TYR A 302 7.77 5.39 -0.10
CA TYR A 302 9.16 5.32 0.36
C TYR A 302 10.09 5.64 -0.81
N ALA A 303 10.96 6.64 -0.62
CA ALA A 303 11.85 7.11 -1.67
C ALA A 303 13.22 7.51 -1.17
N LYS A 304 14.26 7.25 -1.97
CA LYS A 304 15.59 7.85 -1.77
C LYS A 304 15.52 9.32 -2.17
N LYS A 305 15.49 10.20 -1.15
CA LYS A 305 15.32 11.64 -1.32
C LYS A 305 16.53 12.26 -2.02
N THR A 306 16.27 13.12 -3.00
CA THR A 306 17.25 14.02 -3.60
C THR A 306 16.91 15.47 -3.28
N THR A 307 17.80 16.42 -3.60
CA THR A 307 17.58 17.86 -3.40
C THR A 307 16.29 18.34 -4.08
N VAL A 308 15.97 17.76 -5.24
CA VAL A 308 14.72 18.01 -5.95
C VAL A 308 13.83 16.79 -5.77
N LEU A 309 12.78 16.92 -4.98
CA LEU A 309 11.96 15.78 -4.54
C LEU A 309 11.41 14.94 -5.69
N SER A 310 11.00 15.57 -6.80
CA SER A 310 10.54 14.89 -8.02
C SER A 310 11.59 13.99 -8.70
N ASN A 311 12.87 14.15 -8.36
CA ASN A 311 13.96 13.30 -8.86
C ASN A 311 14.29 12.14 -7.91
N SER A 312 13.53 11.99 -6.82
CA SER A 312 13.73 10.90 -5.87
C SER A 312 13.45 9.56 -6.52
N THR A 313 14.22 8.53 -6.13
CA THR A 313 13.98 7.16 -6.58
C THR A 313 12.96 6.53 -5.66
N VAL A 314 11.76 6.29 -6.17
CA VAL A 314 10.67 5.63 -5.42
C VAL A 314 10.95 4.13 -5.33
N LEU A 315 10.80 3.58 -4.14
CA LEU A 315 10.96 2.15 -3.84
C LEU A 315 9.63 1.44 -3.72
N GLY A 316 8.58 2.14 -3.25
CA GLY A 316 7.24 1.60 -3.12
C GLY A 316 6.23 2.70 -2.82
N VAL A 317 4.97 2.45 -3.18
CA VAL A 317 3.81 3.30 -2.86
C VAL A 317 2.72 2.39 -2.33
N TYR A 318 2.14 2.75 -1.20
CA TYR A 318 1.15 1.95 -0.49
C TYR A 318 -0.03 2.84 -0.11
N LEU A 319 -1.26 2.29 -0.18
CA LEU A 319 -2.43 2.98 0.35
C LEU A 319 -2.28 3.14 1.86
N ASP A 320 -2.61 4.33 2.36
CA ASP A 320 -2.66 4.57 3.79
C ASP A 320 -4.01 4.07 4.34
N ASP A 321 -3.96 3.17 5.31
CA ASP A 321 -5.15 2.66 6.00
C ASP A 321 -5.83 3.72 6.89
N ALA A 322 -5.15 4.85 7.13
CA ALA A 322 -5.70 5.96 7.92
C ALA A 322 -6.78 6.75 7.16
N SER A 323 -6.82 6.67 5.82
CA SER A 323 -7.89 7.30 5.03
C SER A 323 -9.21 6.59 5.30
N ASN A 324 -10.21 7.33 5.79
CA ASN A 324 -11.56 6.81 5.97
C ASN A 324 -12.28 6.77 4.61
N VAL A 325 -12.30 5.62 3.99
CA VAL A 325 -12.88 5.42 2.66
C VAL A 325 -14.15 4.59 2.78
N VAL A 326 -15.27 5.18 2.36
CA VAL A 326 -16.55 4.48 2.29
C VAL A 326 -16.94 4.31 0.82
N LYS A 327 -17.25 3.07 0.46
CA LYS A 327 -17.57 2.69 -0.92
C LYS A 327 -18.88 1.92 -0.99
N THR A 328 -19.73 2.26 -1.93
CA THR A 328 -20.96 1.51 -2.21
C THR A 328 -21.33 1.58 -3.70
N THR A 329 -22.26 0.72 -4.10
CA THR A 329 -22.89 0.83 -5.40
C THR A 329 -24.24 1.53 -5.22
N ALA A 330 -24.46 2.61 -5.97
CA ALA A 330 -25.69 3.40 -5.85
C ALA A 330 -26.94 2.58 -6.19
N ASP A 331 -27.93 2.70 -5.34
CA ASP A 331 -29.31 2.33 -5.63
C ASP A 331 -30.02 3.53 -6.32
N THR A 332 -31.13 3.27 -7.01
CA THR A 332 -31.93 4.29 -7.73
C THR A 332 -32.48 5.41 -6.85
N GLN A 333 -32.41 5.26 -5.55
CA GLN A 333 -32.99 6.21 -4.59
C GLN A 333 -31.95 6.89 -3.72
N ASP A 334 -30.68 6.50 -3.83
CA ASP A 334 -29.66 7.01 -2.95
C ASP A 334 -29.12 8.35 -3.44
N THR A 335 -29.13 9.33 -2.55
CA THR A 335 -28.36 10.57 -2.66
C THR A 335 -27.01 10.36 -1.95
N MET A 336 -26.06 11.25 -2.13
CA MET A 336 -24.80 11.21 -1.34
C MET A 336 -25.11 11.26 0.16
N LYS A 337 -26.09 12.04 0.57
CA LYS A 337 -26.55 12.11 1.96
C LYS A 337 -27.08 10.78 2.49
N ASP A 338 -27.82 10.02 1.67
CA ASP A 338 -28.31 8.70 2.05
C ASP A 338 -27.16 7.69 2.12
N PHE A 339 -26.23 7.76 1.18
CA PHE A 339 -25.02 6.94 1.16
C PHE A 339 -24.15 7.14 2.41
N LEU A 340 -23.95 8.38 2.83
CA LEU A 340 -23.13 8.70 4.01
C LEU A 340 -23.86 8.49 5.34
N LYS A 341 -25.17 8.21 5.31
CA LYS A 341 -25.98 8.03 6.51
C LYS A 341 -25.48 6.86 7.36
N GLY A 342 -25.09 7.18 8.60
CA GLY A 342 -24.60 6.18 9.54
C GLY A 342 -23.11 5.88 9.45
N THR A 343 -22.39 6.49 8.51
CA THR A 343 -20.93 6.35 8.38
C THR A 343 -20.14 7.27 9.31
N GLY A 344 -20.76 8.35 9.79
CA GLY A 344 -20.09 9.44 10.50
C GLY A 344 -19.52 10.51 9.58
N LEU A 345 -19.56 10.31 8.27
CA LEU A 345 -19.05 11.25 7.26
C LEU A 345 -20.13 12.23 6.79
N SER A 346 -19.67 13.39 6.34
CA SER A 346 -20.50 14.43 5.73
C SER A 346 -19.74 15.17 4.64
N THR A 347 -20.48 15.80 3.73
CA THR A 347 -19.92 16.69 2.72
C THR A 347 -20.11 18.14 3.13
N ASP A 348 -19.22 19.01 2.66
CA ASP A 348 -19.34 20.45 2.81
C ASP A 348 -19.11 21.20 1.49
N LYS A 349 -18.89 22.53 1.56
CA LYS A 349 -18.66 23.38 0.38
C LYS A 349 -17.32 23.15 -0.30
N ASP A 350 -16.36 22.55 0.40
CA ASP A 350 -15.00 22.32 -0.07
C ASP A 350 -14.85 20.86 -0.60
N THR A 351 -15.88 20.02 -0.45
CA THR A 351 -15.93 18.67 -1.03
C THR A 351 -15.88 18.72 -2.56
N ALA A 352 -14.92 18.00 -3.15
CA ALA A 352 -14.76 17.91 -4.60
C ALA A 352 -15.46 16.67 -5.18
N TYR A 353 -16.15 16.84 -6.31
CA TYR A 353 -16.96 15.81 -6.94
C TYR A 353 -16.40 15.43 -8.32
N TYR A 354 -16.39 14.14 -8.61
CA TYR A 354 -15.85 13.60 -9.87
C TYR A 354 -16.74 12.50 -10.43
N VAL A 355 -16.94 12.52 -11.75
CA VAL A 355 -17.60 11.45 -12.50
C VAL A 355 -16.59 10.84 -13.48
N ASN A 356 -16.31 9.55 -13.34
CA ASN A 356 -15.23 8.89 -14.08
C ASN A 356 -13.94 9.72 -14.06
N TYR A 357 -13.58 10.21 -12.87
CA TYR A 357 -12.44 11.10 -12.59
C TYR A 357 -12.48 12.47 -13.26
N GLY A 358 -13.52 12.80 -14.02
CA GLY A 358 -13.75 14.15 -14.53
C GLY A 358 -14.32 15.05 -13.43
N VAL A 359 -13.74 16.26 -13.25
CA VAL A 359 -14.16 17.21 -12.22
C VAL A 359 -15.56 17.74 -12.51
N MET A 360 -16.36 17.89 -11.46
CA MET A 360 -17.69 18.49 -11.47
C MET A 360 -17.72 19.71 -10.57
N ASP A 361 -18.42 20.75 -10.95
CA ASP A 361 -18.48 21.98 -10.17
C ASP A 361 -19.27 21.83 -8.85
N SER A 362 -20.15 20.82 -8.78
CA SER A 362 -20.97 20.54 -7.60
C SER A 362 -21.50 19.10 -7.59
N GLU A 363 -22.05 18.67 -6.44
CA GLU A 363 -22.81 17.41 -6.35
C GLU A 363 -23.98 17.38 -7.36
N ALA A 364 -24.64 18.53 -7.59
CA ALA A 364 -25.74 18.62 -8.52
C ALA A 364 -25.29 18.35 -9.97
N ASP A 365 -24.15 18.89 -10.38
CA ASP A 365 -23.58 18.66 -11.71
C ASP A 365 -23.11 17.22 -11.88
N ALA A 366 -22.50 16.64 -10.85
CA ALA A 366 -22.11 15.22 -10.84
C ALA A 366 -23.33 14.31 -11.00
N THR A 367 -24.39 14.56 -10.26
CA THR A 367 -25.62 13.77 -10.32
C THR A 367 -26.37 13.97 -11.64
N GLU A 368 -26.37 15.18 -12.22
CA GLU A 368 -26.90 15.44 -13.55
C GLU A 368 -26.12 14.69 -14.64
N ALA A 369 -24.77 14.71 -14.57
CA ALA A 369 -23.92 13.96 -15.49
C ALA A 369 -24.18 12.45 -15.45
N LEU A 370 -24.52 11.90 -14.28
CA LEU A 370 -24.90 10.51 -14.08
C LEU A 370 -26.36 10.23 -14.46
N GLY A 371 -27.14 11.27 -14.82
CA GLY A 371 -28.54 11.17 -15.13
C GLY A 371 -29.46 11.17 -13.90
N PHE A 372 -29.07 11.79 -12.80
CA PHE A 372 -29.90 12.00 -11.62
C PHE A 372 -30.91 13.13 -11.87
N ASP A 373 -32.20 12.85 -11.68
CA ASP A 373 -33.26 13.86 -11.74
C ASP A 373 -33.58 14.36 -10.32
N ALA A 374 -33.11 15.55 -10.00
CA ALA A 374 -33.36 16.19 -8.71
C ALA A 374 -34.84 16.40 -8.36
N LYS A 375 -35.76 16.42 -9.35
CA LYS A 375 -37.18 16.57 -9.10
C LYS A 375 -37.86 15.28 -8.64
N THR A 376 -37.37 14.15 -9.15
CA THR A 376 -37.90 12.82 -8.80
C THR A 376 -37.08 12.13 -7.74
N GLY A 377 -35.85 12.63 -7.44
CA GLY A 377 -34.90 12.00 -6.53
C GLY A 377 -34.34 10.67 -7.06
N ARG A 378 -34.32 10.49 -8.38
CA ARG A 378 -33.94 9.22 -9.01
C ARG A 378 -32.94 9.43 -10.13
N PHE A 379 -32.03 8.47 -10.28
CA PHE A 379 -31.21 8.40 -11.48
C PHE A 379 -32.11 8.11 -12.70
N THR A 380 -32.03 8.96 -13.71
CA THR A 380 -32.70 8.76 -15.00
C THR A 380 -31.62 8.50 -16.05
N ASN A 381 -31.87 7.56 -16.96
CA ASN A 381 -30.94 7.44 -18.07
C ASN A 381 -31.11 8.61 -19.05
N VAL A 382 -30.11 8.86 -19.87
CA VAL A 382 -30.02 9.94 -20.88
C VAL A 382 -31.23 10.00 -21.86
N ASN A 383 -32.11 9.01 -21.85
CA ASN A 383 -33.31 8.90 -22.70
C ASN A 383 -34.62 8.98 -21.91
N GLY A 384 -34.61 9.48 -20.68
CA GLY A 384 -35.85 9.69 -19.88
C GLY A 384 -36.45 8.39 -19.32
N LYS A 385 -35.70 7.29 -19.27
CA LYS A 385 -36.13 6.06 -18.62
C LYS A 385 -35.35 5.87 -17.32
N THR A 386 -36.07 5.63 -16.24
CA THR A 386 -35.54 5.37 -14.90
C THR A 386 -34.62 4.15 -14.92
N ASN A 387 -33.48 4.26 -14.29
CA ASN A 387 -32.63 3.19 -13.73
C ASN A 387 -31.14 3.29 -14.12
N ALA A 388 -30.36 3.99 -13.33
CA ALA A 388 -28.91 3.84 -13.34
C ALA A 388 -28.45 3.20 -12.02
N TYR A 389 -28.76 1.92 -11.83
CA TYR A 389 -28.03 1.11 -10.86
C TYR A 389 -26.63 0.84 -11.38
N GLY A 390 -25.68 0.67 -10.47
CA GLY A 390 -24.34 0.26 -10.82
C GLY A 390 -23.34 1.41 -10.99
N VAL A 391 -23.69 2.62 -10.52
CA VAL A 391 -22.69 3.65 -10.26
C VAL A 391 -22.03 3.34 -8.93
N GLU A 392 -20.73 3.11 -8.96
CA GLU A 392 -19.94 3.00 -7.75
C GLU A 392 -19.69 4.39 -7.19
N MET A 393 -20.01 4.59 -5.92
CA MET A 393 -19.75 5.83 -5.18
C MET A 393 -18.66 5.57 -4.15
N THR A 394 -17.63 6.42 -4.15
CA THR A 394 -16.56 6.39 -3.16
C THR A 394 -16.46 7.76 -2.51
N ALA A 395 -16.55 7.81 -1.19
CA ALA A 395 -16.32 9.01 -0.39
C ALA A 395 -15.02 8.84 0.39
N ILE A 396 -14.15 9.83 0.37
CA ILE A 396 -12.80 9.79 0.92
C ILE A 396 -12.63 10.96 1.89
N ASP A 397 -12.33 10.63 3.14
CA ASP A 397 -11.91 11.53 4.22
C ASP A 397 -10.46 11.18 4.53
N ASN A 398 -9.53 12.04 4.13
CA ASN A 398 -8.09 11.79 4.20
C ASN A 398 -7.48 12.21 5.55
N ASP A 399 -8.09 13.13 6.27
CA ASP A 399 -7.56 13.67 7.52
C ASP A 399 -8.31 13.22 8.78
N GLY A 400 -9.41 12.49 8.59
CA GLY A 400 -10.18 11.86 9.67
C GLY A 400 -11.04 12.84 10.46
N ASP A 401 -11.33 14.02 9.91
CA ASP A 401 -12.17 15.03 10.58
C ASP A 401 -13.68 14.78 10.39
N GLY A 402 -14.05 13.81 9.56
CA GLY A 402 -15.42 13.43 9.23
C GLY A 402 -16.02 14.24 8.09
N ILE A 403 -15.25 15.11 7.43
CA ILE A 403 -15.65 15.84 6.24
C ILE A 403 -14.95 15.18 5.04
N VAL A 404 -15.72 14.86 4.02
CA VAL A 404 -15.24 14.19 2.81
C VAL A 404 -14.57 15.21 1.87
N GLU A 405 -13.28 15.04 1.55
CA GLU A 405 -12.59 15.87 0.56
C GLU A 405 -12.96 15.48 -0.87
N TYR A 406 -13.07 14.18 -1.15
CA TYR A 406 -13.30 13.67 -2.50
C TYR A 406 -14.49 12.73 -2.56
N VAL A 407 -15.37 12.98 -3.52
CA VAL A 407 -16.46 12.08 -3.91
C VAL A 407 -16.23 11.63 -5.33
N LEU A 408 -16.02 10.34 -5.52
CA LEU A 408 -15.79 9.74 -6.82
C LEU A 408 -17.01 8.91 -7.22
N TYR A 409 -17.56 9.18 -8.38
CA TYR A 409 -18.58 8.35 -9.03
C TYR A 409 -17.95 7.63 -10.21
N LEU A 410 -17.88 6.31 -10.15
CA LEU A 410 -17.44 5.48 -11.27
C LEU A 410 -18.66 4.83 -11.93
N GLN A 411 -18.93 5.23 -13.16
CA GLN A 411 -20.00 4.66 -13.97
C GLN A 411 -19.42 3.67 -14.96
N GLU A 412 -19.71 2.41 -14.76
CA GLU A 412 -19.42 1.35 -15.71
C GLU A 412 -20.66 1.04 -16.57
N THR A 413 -20.43 0.76 -17.83
CA THR A 413 -21.49 0.40 -18.78
C THR A 413 -21.29 -1.04 -19.24
N LEU A 414 -22.31 -1.88 -19.05
CA LEU A 414 -22.28 -3.24 -19.59
C LEU A 414 -22.48 -3.19 -21.12
N THR A 415 -21.54 -3.77 -21.86
CA THR A 415 -21.57 -3.82 -23.32
C THR A 415 -21.01 -5.13 -23.85
N GLN A 416 -20.88 -5.25 -25.17
CA GLN A 416 -20.35 -6.43 -25.83
C GLN A 416 -19.18 -6.08 -26.75
N VAL A 417 -18.18 -6.93 -26.78
CA VAL A 417 -17.14 -6.92 -27.82
C VAL A 417 -17.77 -7.43 -29.12
N ILE A 418 -17.95 -6.54 -30.09
CA ILE A 418 -18.62 -6.89 -31.38
C ILE A 418 -17.65 -7.21 -32.51
N ALA A 419 -16.40 -6.85 -32.37
CA ALA A 419 -15.32 -7.26 -33.27
C ALA A 419 -13.96 -7.13 -32.59
N LYS A 420 -13.02 -8.02 -32.94
CA LYS A 420 -11.60 -7.94 -32.58
C LYS A 420 -10.74 -8.25 -33.77
N SER A 421 -9.69 -7.51 -33.97
CA SER A 421 -8.72 -7.74 -35.05
C SER A 421 -7.30 -7.70 -34.49
N ASP A 422 -6.68 -8.87 -34.37
CA ASP A 422 -5.30 -8.97 -33.90
C ASP A 422 -4.31 -8.39 -34.91
N SER A 423 -4.59 -8.53 -36.21
CA SER A 423 -3.72 -7.97 -37.27
C SER A 423 -3.74 -6.44 -37.38
N LYS A 424 -4.79 -5.81 -36.88
CA LYS A 424 -4.94 -4.35 -36.83
C LYS A 424 -4.80 -3.80 -35.41
N GLU A 425 -4.61 -4.66 -34.43
CA GLU A 425 -4.55 -4.31 -33.00
C GLU A 425 -5.73 -3.45 -32.56
N THR A 426 -6.96 -3.84 -32.96
CA THR A 426 -8.18 -3.09 -32.67
C THR A 426 -9.26 -3.96 -32.06
N THR A 427 -10.06 -3.35 -31.20
CA THR A 427 -11.28 -3.93 -30.61
C THR A 427 -12.45 -2.97 -30.81
N THR A 428 -13.63 -3.51 -31.11
CA THR A 428 -14.85 -2.71 -31.26
C THR A 428 -15.82 -3.08 -30.13
N LEU A 429 -16.17 -2.08 -29.34
CA LEU A 429 -17.14 -2.18 -28.25
C LEU A 429 -18.49 -1.61 -28.71
N ASN A 430 -19.56 -2.33 -28.48
CA ASN A 430 -20.90 -1.89 -28.87
C ASN A 430 -21.28 -0.59 -28.16
N ALA A 431 -21.83 0.36 -28.92
CA ALA A 431 -22.20 1.71 -28.49
C ALA A 431 -21.05 2.65 -28.05
N PHE A 432 -19.81 2.16 -27.97
CA PHE A 432 -18.64 2.99 -27.74
C PHE A 432 -18.00 3.42 -29.06
N ASN A 433 -17.37 4.59 -29.08
CA ASN A 433 -16.76 5.17 -30.28
C ASN A 433 -17.66 5.07 -31.54
N LYS A 434 -18.99 5.18 -31.37
CA LYS A 434 -19.97 5.03 -32.46
C LYS A 434 -19.87 3.68 -33.19
N ASN A 435 -19.54 2.61 -32.47
CA ASN A 435 -19.28 1.27 -33.01
C ASN A 435 -18.11 1.21 -34.01
N LYS A 436 -17.16 2.12 -33.89
CA LYS A 436 -15.90 2.06 -34.66
C LYS A 436 -14.84 1.33 -33.88
N ALA A 437 -13.88 0.78 -34.61
CA ALA A 437 -12.70 0.16 -34.03
C ALA A 437 -11.94 1.15 -33.12
N ILE A 438 -11.51 0.66 -31.99
CA ILE A 438 -10.69 1.35 -30.99
C ILE A 438 -9.30 0.67 -31.03
N ASP A 439 -8.24 1.45 -31.14
CA ASP A 439 -6.88 0.92 -31.06
C ASP A 439 -6.65 0.32 -29.68
N ASN A 440 -6.06 -0.87 -29.60
CA ASN A 440 -5.88 -1.61 -28.34
C ASN A 440 -5.01 -0.85 -27.33
N GLU A 441 -4.15 0.07 -27.77
CA GLU A 441 -3.40 0.97 -26.89
C GLU A 441 -4.29 1.92 -26.05
N ASN A 442 -5.53 2.15 -26.52
CA ASN A 442 -6.54 2.95 -25.83
C ASN A 442 -7.50 2.10 -24.99
N ILE A 443 -7.26 0.79 -24.91
CA ILE A 443 -8.04 -0.13 -24.07
C ILE A 443 -7.14 -0.62 -22.94
N VAL A 444 -7.55 -0.37 -21.71
CA VAL A 444 -6.89 -0.86 -20.49
C VAL A 444 -7.68 -2.08 -20.00
N THR A 445 -7.07 -3.23 -19.99
CA THR A 445 -7.71 -4.47 -19.54
C THR A 445 -6.68 -5.56 -19.23
N ASP A 446 -6.95 -6.34 -18.20
CA ASP A 446 -6.22 -7.59 -17.90
C ASP A 446 -6.90 -8.82 -18.53
N ALA A 447 -8.08 -8.63 -19.13
CA ALA A 447 -8.83 -9.71 -19.73
C ALA A 447 -8.38 -9.99 -21.18
N ASN A 448 -8.35 -11.27 -21.54
CA ASN A 448 -8.16 -11.65 -22.93
C ASN A 448 -9.51 -11.58 -23.68
N LEU A 449 -9.81 -10.40 -24.25
CA LEU A 449 -11.09 -10.12 -24.90
C LEU A 449 -11.26 -10.92 -26.19
N SER A 450 -12.48 -11.39 -26.41
CA SER A 450 -12.92 -12.11 -27.63
C SER A 450 -14.23 -11.53 -28.15
N GLU A 451 -14.48 -11.66 -29.46
CA GLU A 451 -15.78 -11.27 -30.04
C GLU A 451 -16.91 -12.07 -29.37
N GLY A 452 -17.94 -11.36 -28.97
CA GLY A 452 -19.09 -11.92 -28.26
C GLY A 452 -19.02 -11.74 -26.74
N ASP A 453 -17.86 -11.42 -26.16
CA ASP A 453 -17.73 -11.24 -24.72
C ASP A 453 -18.56 -10.06 -24.21
N LEU A 454 -19.21 -10.26 -23.07
CA LEU A 454 -19.84 -9.20 -22.31
C LEU A 454 -18.82 -8.59 -21.37
N VAL A 455 -18.72 -7.26 -21.37
CA VAL A 455 -17.72 -6.52 -20.62
C VAL A 455 -18.35 -5.28 -19.96
N LEU A 456 -17.76 -4.86 -18.83
CA LEU A 456 -18.01 -3.58 -18.22
C LEU A 456 -16.99 -2.57 -18.75
N VAL A 457 -17.42 -1.38 -19.09
CA VAL A 457 -16.56 -0.34 -19.65
C VAL A 457 -16.78 0.98 -18.90
N ALA A 458 -15.70 1.51 -18.34
CA ALA A 458 -15.61 2.89 -17.88
C ALA A 458 -14.70 3.68 -18.82
N SER A 459 -15.03 4.95 -19.08
CA SER A 459 -14.24 5.83 -19.95
C SER A 459 -13.65 6.97 -19.13
N TYR A 460 -12.33 7.00 -18.98
CA TYR A 460 -11.60 8.08 -18.33
C TYR A 460 -10.14 8.11 -18.76
N GLY A 461 -9.45 9.24 -18.54
CA GLY A 461 -8.05 9.40 -18.94
C GLY A 461 -7.81 9.24 -20.45
N GLY A 462 -8.83 9.51 -21.28
CA GLY A 462 -8.77 9.32 -22.72
C GLY A 462 -8.78 7.85 -23.17
N LYS A 463 -9.01 6.90 -22.26
CA LYS A 463 -8.99 5.46 -22.49
C LYS A 463 -10.29 4.77 -22.11
N TYR A 464 -10.45 3.55 -22.56
CA TYR A 464 -11.54 2.64 -22.21
C TYR A 464 -11.02 1.58 -21.26
N HIS A 465 -11.45 1.63 -20.00
CA HIS A 465 -11.11 0.64 -18.98
C HIS A 465 -12.15 -0.47 -19.04
N VAL A 466 -11.68 -1.67 -19.38
CA VAL A 466 -12.55 -2.81 -19.69
C VAL A 466 -12.31 -3.92 -18.70
N SER A 467 -13.34 -4.32 -17.97
CA SER A 467 -13.32 -5.42 -17.03
C SER A 467 -14.34 -6.50 -17.39
N THR A 468 -14.16 -7.70 -16.89
CA THR A 468 -15.13 -8.78 -17.02
C THR A 468 -16.20 -8.66 -15.94
N PRO A 469 -17.50 -8.74 -16.29
CA PRO A 469 -18.56 -8.70 -15.30
C PRO A 469 -18.52 -9.98 -14.43
N ASN A 470 -18.88 -9.84 -13.16
CA ASN A 470 -19.13 -11.00 -12.32
C ASN A 470 -20.46 -11.66 -12.76
N VAL A 471 -20.37 -12.91 -13.21
CA VAL A 471 -21.52 -13.65 -13.74
C VAL A 471 -22.07 -14.58 -12.66
N VAL A 472 -23.33 -14.37 -12.29
CA VAL A 472 -24.07 -15.27 -11.41
C VAL A 472 -25.00 -16.14 -12.26
N THR A 473 -24.95 -17.45 -12.08
CA THR A 473 -25.77 -18.41 -12.77
C THR A 473 -26.66 -19.14 -11.75
N GLY A 474 -27.95 -19.23 -12.03
CA GLY A 474 -28.88 -19.91 -11.12
C GLY A 474 -30.29 -19.94 -11.70
N GLN A 475 -31.19 -20.62 -10.98
CA GLN A 475 -32.61 -20.61 -11.33
C GLN A 475 -33.21 -19.27 -10.91
N MET A 476 -33.95 -18.64 -11.80
CA MET A 476 -34.73 -17.43 -11.49
C MET A 476 -35.89 -17.81 -10.56
N GLU A 477 -35.90 -17.23 -9.37
CA GLU A 477 -36.92 -17.51 -8.33
C GLU A 477 -38.11 -16.54 -8.45
N SER A 478 -37.84 -15.28 -8.74
CA SER A 478 -38.86 -14.27 -8.93
C SER A 478 -38.43 -13.22 -9.95
N TYR A 479 -39.42 -12.59 -10.56
CA TYR A 479 -39.23 -11.46 -11.46
C TYR A 479 -40.35 -10.45 -11.20
N SER A 480 -39.95 -9.21 -10.96
CA SER A 480 -40.87 -8.09 -10.82
C SER A 480 -40.80 -7.21 -12.07
N SER A 481 -41.90 -7.07 -12.79
CA SER A 481 -42.03 -6.12 -13.90
C SER A 481 -43.24 -5.23 -13.67
N SER A 482 -43.01 -3.97 -13.35
CA SER A 482 -44.07 -2.97 -13.23
C SER A 482 -43.71 -1.74 -14.03
N LYS A 483 -44.69 -1.16 -14.71
CA LYS A 483 -44.50 0.15 -15.37
C LYS A 483 -44.21 1.29 -14.40
N THR A 484 -44.48 1.08 -13.12
CA THR A 484 -44.37 2.09 -12.05
C THR A 484 -43.44 1.69 -10.92
N LYS A 485 -42.96 0.44 -10.91
CA LYS A 485 -42.01 -0.07 -9.93
C LYS A 485 -40.79 -0.58 -10.67
N GLU A 486 -39.74 -0.59 -9.97
CA GLU A 486 -38.47 -1.14 -10.35
C GLU A 486 -38.55 -2.59 -10.83
N GLN A 487 -37.81 -2.90 -11.88
CA GLN A 487 -37.68 -4.28 -12.34
C GLN A 487 -36.60 -4.96 -11.52
N THR A 488 -36.93 -6.10 -10.93
CA THR A 488 -35.95 -6.90 -10.15
C THR A 488 -36.01 -8.36 -10.56
N ILE A 489 -34.88 -9.06 -10.41
CA ILE A 489 -34.75 -10.50 -10.65
C ILE A 489 -34.12 -11.11 -9.40
N THR A 490 -34.68 -12.16 -8.87
CA THR A 490 -34.07 -12.94 -7.76
C THR A 490 -33.48 -14.22 -8.29
N VAL A 491 -32.20 -14.44 -8.00
CA VAL A 491 -31.46 -15.66 -8.33
C VAL A 491 -30.68 -16.11 -7.10
N GLY A 492 -30.90 -17.34 -6.66
CA GLY A 492 -30.21 -17.90 -5.50
C GLY A 492 -30.45 -17.11 -4.21
N GLY A 493 -31.66 -16.58 -3.99
CA GLY A 493 -32.01 -15.78 -2.83
C GLY A 493 -31.52 -14.33 -2.87
N THR A 494 -30.78 -13.93 -3.90
CA THR A 494 -30.28 -12.56 -4.05
C THR A 494 -31.12 -11.81 -5.09
N GLU A 495 -31.61 -10.62 -4.72
CA GLU A 495 -32.31 -9.72 -5.62
C GLU A 495 -31.31 -8.88 -6.41
N TYR A 496 -31.47 -8.86 -7.73
CA TYR A 496 -30.65 -8.09 -8.67
C TYR A 496 -31.49 -7.01 -9.32
N HIS A 497 -30.90 -5.84 -9.47
CA HIS A 497 -31.49 -4.66 -10.09
C HIS A 497 -30.85 -4.40 -11.46
N PRO A 498 -31.59 -3.87 -12.46
CA PRO A 498 -31.01 -3.56 -13.75
C PRO A 498 -30.05 -2.38 -13.64
N SER A 499 -28.87 -2.54 -14.22
CA SER A 499 -27.87 -1.48 -14.39
C SER A 499 -28.10 -0.70 -15.69
N TYR A 500 -27.35 0.39 -15.90
CA TYR A 500 -27.27 1.08 -17.17
C TYR A 500 -26.69 0.13 -18.23
N ILE A 501 -27.51 -0.22 -19.23
CA ILE A 501 -27.17 -1.16 -20.27
C ILE A 501 -27.27 -0.48 -21.62
N GLN A 502 -26.15 -0.30 -22.31
CA GLN A 502 -26.12 0.20 -23.69
C GLN A 502 -26.52 -0.87 -24.71
N TYR A 503 -26.45 -2.13 -24.33
CA TYR A 503 -26.69 -3.26 -25.21
C TYR A 503 -28.05 -3.91 -24.96
N LYS A 504 -28.99 -3.72 -25.88
CA LYS A 504 -30.36 -4.26 -25.77
C LYS A 504 -30.46 -5.78 -25.70
N ALA A 505 -29.47 -6.52 -26.20
CA ALA A 505 -29.50 -7.98 -26.17
C ALA A 505 -29.15 -8.57 -24.80
N CYS A 506 -28.53 -7.80 -23.88
CA CYS A 506 -28.40 -8.21 -22.49
C CYS A 506 -29.75 -8.28 -21.76
N LEU A 507 -30.79 -7.67 -22.35
CA LEU A 507 -32.19 -7.79 -21.93
C LEU A 507 -32.89 -8.93 -22.67
N LEU A 508 -32.21 -9.70 -23.47
CA LEU A 508 -32.73 -10.97 -23.92
C LEU A 508 -32.73 -11.92 -22.73
N TYR A 509 -33.71 -11.69 -21.93
CA TYR A 509 -34.42 -12.73 -21.28
C TYR A 509 -34.70 -13.80 -22.28
N THR A 510 -33.91 -14.80 -22.34
CA THR A 510 -34.50 -16.09 -22.50
C THR A 510 -35.25 -16.39 -21.21
N SER A 511 -36.33 -15.64 -20.93
CA SER A 511 -37.36 -16.20 -20.12
C SER A 511 -37.82 -17.43 -20.91
N PRO A 512 -37.61 -18.64 -20.38
CA PRO A 512 -38.26 -19.79 -20.98
C PRO A 512 -39.74 -19.42 -21.03
N SER A 513 -40.29 -19.48 -22.21
CA SER A 513 -41.74 -19.35 -22.37
C SER A 513 -42.38 -20.29 -21.36
N PRO A 514 -43.40 -19.88 -20.60
CA PRO A 514 -44.12 -20.79 -19.70
C PRO A 514 -44.66 -22.04 -20.37
N ARG A 515 -44.39 -22.22 -21.65
CA ARG A 515 -44.80 -23.36 -22.47
C ARG A 515 -43.67 -24.30 -22.89
N ASP A 516 -42.42 -23.97 -22.59
CA ASP A 516 -41.29 -24.85 -22.80
C ASP A 516 -40.76 -25.33 -21.42
#